data_61268b059f5375a4d511d007c613b93b
#
_entry.id   61268b059f5375a4d511d007c613b93b
#
_cell.length_a   1.000
_cell.length_b   1.000
_cell.length_c   1.000
_cell.angle_alpha   90.00
_cell.angle_beta   90.00
_cell.angle_gamma   90.00
#
_symmetry.space_group_name_H-M   'P 1'
#
loop_
_entity.id
_entity.type
_entity.pdbx_description
1 polymer ?
#
loop_
_entity_poly.entity_id
_entity_poly.type
_entity_poly.pdbx_seq_one_letter_code
_entity_poly.pdbx_strand_id
1 'polypeptide(L)'
;ELVVLLSHNGFDVDRKLASRVNGIDIILTGHTHDALPEPVLVGSTMLIASGSNGKFVTRLDLDVRDGEVKGFSHKLIPIFSDVIAPDPYVRALIDEQRAPFINQLKEILGSTDQELYRRGNFNGTWDDLLCNALIDEREADIALSPGFRWGPSLLPGQDITREDLFNATAMSYPEAYRTEMTGEFLHVILEDVADNLFNPDPYYQQGGDMVRVGGMGYSIDVLKPQGSRITDMTILKTGEKVEANKSYQVAGWASVNENTEGPAIWDVAESWIKKQEFISIDPNTSVKVSGI
;
A
#
# COMPACT_ATOMS: atom_id res chain seq x y z
N GLU A 1 13.40 -35.55 -3.80
CA GLU A 1 12.22 -34.70 -3.68
C GLU A 1 12.67 -33.26 -3.61
N LEU A 2 11.84 -32.33 -4.10
CA LEU A 2 12.05 -30.89 -3.96
C LEU A 2 11.21 -30.35 -2.82
N VAL A 3 11.75 -29.40 -2.08
CA VAL A 3 11.05 -28.63 -1.05
C VAL A 3 10.77 -27.24 -1.57
N VAL A 4 9.48 -26.93 -1.78
CA VAL A 4 9.00 -25.62 -2.21
C VAL A 4 8.23 -24.96 -1.09
N LEU A 5 8.72 -23.83 -0.60
CA LEU A 5 8.08 -23.04 0.44
C LEU A 5 7.19 -21.96 -0.21
N LEU A 6 5.90 -21.97 0.12
CA LEU A 6 5.01 -20.82 -0.12
C LEU A 6 5.10 -19.90 1.08
N SER A 7 5.56 -18.67 0.86
CA SER A 7 5.77 -17.70 1.93
C SER A 7 5.00 -16.40 1.69
N HIS A 8 4.49 -15.82 2.78
CA HIS A 8 3.88 -14.48 2.78
C HIS A 8 4.63 -13.53 3.74
N ASN A 9 5.90 -13.81 4.03
CA ASN A 9 6.70 -12.98 4.95
C ASN A 9 7.25 -11.70 4.31
N GLY A 10 7.36 -11.67 3.00
CA GLY A 10 8.05 -10.62 2.25
C GLY A 10 9.46 -11.02 1.82
N PHE A 11 9.95 -10.34 0.79
CA PHE A 11 11.20 -10.71 0.11
C PHE A 11 12.42 -10.67 1.02
N ASP A 12 12.62 -9.58 1.79
CA ASP A 12 13.80 -9.43 2.65
C ASP A 12 13.82 -10.43 3.80
N VAL A 13 12.66 -10.73 4.38
CA VAL A 13 12.49 -11.76 5.41
C VAL A 13 12.84 -13.13 4.84
N ASP A 14 12.31 -13.49 3.68
CA ASP A 14 12.55 -14.77 3.03
C ASP A 14 14.00 -14.91 2.56
N ARG A 15 14.62 -13.84 2.09
CA ARG A 15 16.05 -13.81 1.78
C ARG A 15 16.91 -14.09 3.01
N LYS A 16 16.56 -13.48 4.14
CA LYS A 16 17.22 -13.75 5.41
C LYS A 16 16.97 -15.18 5.87
N LEU A 17 15.73 -15.69 5.76
CA LEU A 17 15.40 -17.08 6.07
C LEU A 17 16.26 -18.05 5.26
N ALA A 18 16.33 -17.89 3.93
CA ALA A 18 17.12 -18.72 3.04
C ALA A 18 18.62 -18.73 3.40
N SER A 19 19.14 -17.64 3.97
CA SER A 19 20.54 -17.57 4.43
C SER A 19 20.81 -18.34 5.73
N ARG A 20 19.77 -18.79 6.46
CA ARG A 20 19.87 -19.38 7.80
C ARG A 20 19.38 -20.81 7.88
N VAL A 21 18.59 -21.25 6.92
CA VAL A 21 17.95 -22.56 6.89
C VAL A 21 18.43 -23.33 5.67
N ASN A 22 18.67 -24.64 5.83
CA ASN A 22 19.03 -25.53 4.75
C ASN A 22 17.84 -26.46 4.39
N GLY A 23 17.86 -27.02 3.18
CA GLY A 23 16.88 -28.02 2.74
C GLY A 23 15.61 -27.42 2.12
N ILE A 24 15.61 -26.12 1.81
CA ILE A 24 14.58 -25.48 0.99
C ILE A 24 15.20 -25.23 -0.38
N ASP A 25 14.60 -25.74 -1.45
CA ASP A 25 15.08 -25.57 -2.81
C ASP A 25 14.55 -24.28 -3.42
N ILE A 26 13.27 -23.97 -3.18
CA ILE A 26 12.60 -22.81 -3.77
C ILE A 26 11.72 -22.14 -2.73
N ILE A 27 11.76 -20.80 -2.67
CA ILE A 27 10.81 -19.97 -1.93
C ILE A 27 10.00 -19.13 -2.93
N LEU A 28 8.69 -19.34 -2.93
CA LEU A 28 7.74 -18.47 -3.64
C LEU A 28 7.27 -17.41 -2.65
N THR A 29 7.89 -16.22 -2.70
CA THR A 29 7.65 -15.15 -1.75
C THR A 29 6.53 -14.21 -2.20
N GLY A 30 5.77 -13.70 -1.25
CA GLY A 30 4.68 -12.75 -1.44
C GLY A 30 4.82 -11.55 -0.51
N HIS A 31 3.72 -10.86 -0.22
CA HIS A 31 3.57 -9.73 0.69
C HIS A 31 4.15 -8.39 0.20
N THR A 32 5.43 -8.32 -0.14
CA THR A 32 6.11 -7.08 -0.57
C THR A 32 5.80 -6.63 -1.99
N HIS A 33 5.03 -7.45 -2.74
CA HIS A 33 4.58 -7.18 -4.11
C HIS A 33 5.73 -7.02 -5.13
N ASP A 34 6.92 -7.56 -4.82
CA ASP A 34 8.06 -7.52 -5.71
C ASP A 34 7.81 -8.35 -6.97
N ALA A 35 8.28 -7.85 -8.11
CA ALA A 35 8.30 -8.57 -9.37
C ALA A 35 9.77 -8.77 -9.79
N LEU A 36 10.30 -9.95 -9.53
CA LEU A 36 11.69 -10.26 -9.81
C LEU A 36 11.82 -10.73 -11.26
N PRO A 37 12.57 -10.00 -12.12
CA PRO A 37 12.80 -10.43 -13.51
C PRO A 37 13.65 -11.71 -13.60
N GLU A 38 14.45 -11.97 -12.57
CA GLU A 38 15.27 -13.17 -12.41
C GLU A 38 15.20 -13.70 -10.98
N PRO A 39 15.35 -15.01 -10.75
CA PRO A 39 15.41 -15.58 -9.40
C PRO A 39 16.62 -15.04 -8.62
N VAL A 40 16.44 -14.81 -7.33
CA VAL A 40 17.54 -14.49 -6.42
C VAL A 40 18.02 -15.76 -5.75
N LEU A 41 19.30 -16.10 -5.93
CA LEU A 41 19.91 -17.28 -5.31
C LEU A 41 20.55 -16.91 -3.97
N VAL A 42 20.19 -17.64 -2.93
CA VAL A 42 20.78 -17.55 -1.59
C VAL A 42 21.29 -18.94 -1.21
N GLY A 43 22.60 -19.15 -1.35
CA GLY A 43 23.16 -20.51 -1.29
C GLY A 43 22.57 -21.40 -2.38
N SER A 44 21.92 -22.50 -2.00
CA SER A 44 21.20 -23.40 -2.92
C SER A 44 19.71 -23.08 -3.05
N THR A 45 19.19 -22.15 -2.28
CA THR A 45 17.77 -21.78 -2.28
C THR A 45 17.48 -20.71 -3.32
N MET A 46 16.45 -20.90 -4.14
CA MET A 46 15.99 -19.96 -5.16
C MET A 46 14.76 -19.18 -4.66
N LEU A 47 14.84 -17.84 -4.65
CA LEU A 47 13.71 -16.96 -4.31
C LEU A 47 13.08 -16.42 -5.57
N ILE A 48 11.74 -16.49 -5.63
CA ILE A 48 10.91 -16.02 -6.74
C ILE A 48 9.78 -15.16 -6.21
N ALA A 49 9.57 -14.00 -6.83
CA ALA A 49 8.44 -13.12 -6.58
C ALA A 49 7.81 -12.70 -7.91
N SER A 50 6.50 -12.90 -8.03
CA SER A 50 5.75 -12.67 -9.28
C SER A 50 4.91 -11.39 -9.27
N GLY A 51 5.26 -10.42 -8.43
CA GLY A 51 4.50 -9.18 -8.29
C GLY A 51 3.19 -9.37 -7.54
N SER A 52 2.19 -8.60 -7.93
CA SER A 52 0.89 -8.57 -7.27
C SER A 52 -0.25 -8.38 -8.26
N ASN A 53 -1.48 -8.62 -7.79
CA ASN A 53 -2.73 -8.32 -8.51
C ASN A 53 -2.83 -8.99 -9.90
N GLY A 54 -2.19 -10.14 -10.10
CA GLY A 54 -2.21 -10.85 -11.39
C GLY A 54 -1.50 -10.13 -12.53
N LYS A 55 -0.63 -9.14 -12.25
CA LYS A 55 0.10 -8.39 -13.28
C LYS A 55 1.16 -9.22 -13.98
N PHE A 56 1.67 -10.24 -13.30
CA PHE A 56 2.69 -11.16 -13.81
C PHE A 56 2.38 -12.60 -13.44
N VAL A 57 2.88 -13.50 -14.25
CA VAL A 57 2.98 -14.95 -13.97
C VAL A 57 4.42 -15.36 -14.15
N THR A 58 4.99 -16.07 -13.20
CA THR A 58 6.30 -16.69 -13.36
C THR A 58 6.15 -18.09 -13.91
N ARG A 59 6.86 -18.39 -14.99
CA ARG A 59 7.13 -19.76 -15.45
C ARG A 59 8.53 -20.16 -14.99
N LEU A 60 8.60 -21.27 -14.26
CA LEU A 60 9.84 -21.88 -13.80
C LEU A 60 9.90 -23.33 -14.29
N ASP A 61 10.83 -23.65 -15.15
CA ASP A 61 11.12 -25.00 -15.61
C ASP A 61 12.40 -25.49 -14.90
N LEU A 62 12.36 -26.66 -14.28
CA LEU A 62 13.46 -27.22 -13.48
C LEU A 62 14.02 -28.50 -14.10
N ASP A 63 15.33 -28.62 -14.18
CA ASP A 63 16.04 -29.87 -14.43
C ASP A 63 16.42 -30.50 -13.09
N VAL A 64 15.67 -31.54 -12.68
CA VAL A 64 15.85 -32.21 -11.40
C VAL A 64 16.45 -33.59 -11.62
N ARG A 65 17.61 -33.87 -11.01
CA ARG A 65 18.28 -35.16 -11.05
C ARG A 65 18.79 -35.51 -9.67
N ASP A 66 18.54 -36.76 -9.24
CA ASP A 66 18.97 -37.29 -7.95
C ASP A 66 18.50 -36.43 -6.75
N GLY A 67 17.32 -35.80 -6.86
CA GLY A 67 16.76 -34.95 -5.81
C GLY A 67 17.36 -33.53 -5.72
N GLU A 68 18.17 -33.13 -6.70
CA GLU A 68 18.80 -31.82 -6.76
C GLU A 68 18.40 -31.07 -8.04
N VAL A 69 18.26 -29.75 -7.94
CA VAL A 69 18.07 -28.86 -9.09
C VAL A 69 19.42 -28.67 -9.78
N LYS A 70 19.58 -29.25 -10.96
CA LYS A 70 20.81 -29.15 -11.77
C LYS A 70 20.78 -28.00 -12.76
N GLY A 71 19.59 -27.45 -13.05
CA GLY A 71 19.42 -26.32 -13.91
C GLY A 71 17.98 -25.80 -13.89
N PHE A 72 17.78 -24.59 -14.34
CA PHE A 72 16.45 -24.01 -14.44
C PHE A 72 16.34 -23.03 -15.62
N SER A 73 15.10 -22.78 -16.04
CA SER A 73 14.74 -21.68 -16.90
C SER A 73 13.62 -20.89 -16.24
N HIS A 74 13.77 -19.57 -16.19
CA HIS A 74 12.82 -18.66 -15.55
C HIS A 74 12.31 -17.64 -16.56
N LYS A 75 11.03 -17.30 -16.47
CA LYS A 75 10.41 -16.19 -17.20
C LYS A 75 9.37 -15.50 -16.34
N LEU A 76 9.54 -14.21 -16.11
CA LEU A 76 8.50 -13.35 -15.58
C LEU A 76 7.66 -12.82 -16.76
N ILE A 77 6.42 -13.26 -16.87
CA ILE A 77 5.53 -12.99 -18.00
C ILE A 77 4.52 -11.93 -17.59
N PRO A 78 4.56 -10.72 -18.18
CA PRO A 78 3.55 -9.70 -17.91
C PRO A 78 2.20 -10.10 -18.53
N ILE A 79 1.12 -9.85 -17.78
CA ILE A 79 -0.24 -10.17 -18.19
C ILE A 79 -0.92 -8.89 -18.67
N PHE A 80 -0.94 -8.69 -19.99
CA PHE A 80 -1.62 -7.59 -20.64
C PHE A 80 -3.02 -8.00 -21.09
N SER A 81 -4.04 -7.33 -20.61
CA SER A 81 -5.46 -7.66 -20.89
C SER A 81 -5.88 -7.42 -22.35
N ASP A 82 -5.12 -6.62 -23.08
CA ASP A 82 -5.30 -6.35 -24.52
C ASP A 82 -4.58 -7.34 -25.42
N VAL A 83 -3.68 -8.15 -24.84
CA VAL A 83 -2.89 -9.18 -25.57
C VAL A 83 -3.34 -10.60 -25.27
N ILE A 84 -3.70 -10.86 -23.99
CA ILE A 84 -4.10 -12.18 -23.52
C ILE A 84 -5.62 -12.22 -23.39
N ALA A 85 -6.26 -13.04 -24.25
CA ALA A 85 -7.70 -13.21 -24.16
C ALA A 85 -8.11 -13.86 -22.83
N PRO A 86 -9.13 -13.33 -22.14
CA PRO A 86 -9.64 -13.92 -20.91
C PRO A 86 -10.25 -15.31 -21.19
N ASP A 87 -10.16 -16.20 -20.20
CA ASP A 87 -10.89 -17.47 -20.25
C ASP A 87 -12.40 -17.20 -20.32
N PRO A 88 -13.14 -17.74 -21.30
CA PRO A 88 -14.54 -17.44 -21.51
C PRO A 88 -15.44 -17.85 -20.34
N TYR A 89 -15.12 -18.95 -19.65
CA TYR A 89 -15.89 -19.43 -18.50
C TYR A 89 -15.71 -18.49 -17.29
N VAL A 90 -14.45 -18.14 -16.99
CA VAL A 90 -14.13 -17.21 -15.90
C VAL A 90 -14.73 -15.84 -16.19
N ARG A 91 -14.68 -15.38 -17.43
CA ARG A 91 -15.31 -14.11 -17.85
C ARG A 91 -16.83 -14.12 -17.60
N ALA A 92 -17.52 -15.18 -18.02
CA ALA A 92 -18.95 -15.31 -17.82
C ALA A 92 -19.31 -15.32 -16.31
N LEU A 93 -18.52 -16.01 -15.49
CA LEU A 93 -18.71 -16.03 -14.04
C LEU A 93 -18.53 -14.63 -13.43
N ILE A 94 -17.50 -13.89 -13.85
CA ILE A 94 -17.29 -12.50 -13.40
C ILE A 94 -18.48 -11.63 -13.79
N ASP A 95 -18.94 -11.72 -15.03
CA ASP A 95 -20.05 -10.91 -15.52
C ASP A 95 -21.36 -11.24 -14.76
N GLU A 96 -21.62 -12.50 -14.45
CA GLU A 96 -22.76 -12.93 -13.62
C GLU A 96 -22.68 -12.34 -12.20
N GLN A 97 -21.54 -12.46 -11.54
CA GLN A 97 -21.36 -11.96 -10.16
C GLN A 97 -21.42 -10.42 -10.09
N ARG A 98 -20.97 -9.73 -11.13
CA ARG A 98 -20.97 -8.26 -11.21
C ARG A 98 -22.32 -7.68 -11.64
N ALA A 99 -23.15 -8.44 -12.34
CA ALA A 99 -24.41 -7.95 -12.92
C ALA A 99 -25.32 -7.18 -11.92
N PRO A 100 -25.51 -7.63 -10.67
CA PRO A 100 -26.37 -6.91 -9.71
C PRO A 100 -25.81 -5.53 -9.32
N PHE A 101 -24.51 -5.32 -9.43
CA PHE A 101 -23.80 -4.15 -8.93
C PHE A 101 -23.30 -3.22 -10.05
N ILE A 102 -23.42 -3.62 -11.31
CA ILE A 102 -22.73 -2.95 -12.43
C ILE A 102 -23.10 -1.47 -12.57
N ASN A 103 -24.37 -1.11 -12.33
CA ASN A 103 -24.82 0.27 -12.41
C ASN A 103 -24.22 1.12 -11.28
N GLN A 104 -24.12 0.56 -10.07
CA GLN A 104 -23.49 1.21 -8.94
C GLN A 104 -21.98 1.38 -9.17
N LEU A 105 -21.31 0.32 -9.63
CA LEU A 105 -19.86 0.32 -9.86
C LEU A 105 -19.45 1.33 -10.94
N LYS A 106 -20.26 1.49 -11.99
CA LYS A 106 -19.99 2.41 -13.11
C LYS A 106 -20.41 3.85 -12.85
N GLU A 107 -21.02 4.16 -11.70
CA GLU A 107 -21.38 5.54 -11.38
C GLU A 107 -20.12 6.42 -11.37
N ILE A 108 -20.16 7.49 -12.16
CA ILE A 108 -19.10 8.50 -12.21
C ILE A 108 -19.29 9.43 -11.01
N LEU A 109 -18.28 9.56 -10.17
CA LEU A 109 -18.28 10.39 -8.98
C LEU A 109 -17.68 11.77 -9.23
N GLY A 110 -16.76 11.87 -10.18
CA GLY A 110 -16.04 13.07 -10.58
C GLY A 110 -15.02 12.76 -11.66
N SER A 111 -14.13 13.68 -11.95
CA SER A 111 -13.00 13.49 -12.87
C SER A 111 -11.71 14.08 -12.28
N THR A 112 -10.55 13.72 -12.83
CA THR A 112 -9.25 14.23 -12.34
C THR A 112 -8.44 14.86 -13.48
N ASP A 113 -7.71 15.94 -13.18
CA ASP A 113 -6.77 16.58 -14.12
C ASP A 113 -5.34 16.05 -14.01
N GLN A 114 -5.10 15.12 -13.07
CA GLN A 114 -3.78 14.56 -12.82
C GLN A 114 -3.82 13.05 -12.61
N GLU A 115 -2.64 12.44 -12.56
CA GLU A 115 -2.54 11.03 -12.21
C GLU A 115 -2.88 10.81 -10.74
N LEU A 116 -3.85 9.90 -10.48
CA LEU A 116 -4.13 9.40 -9.14
C LEU A 116 -3.51 8.01 -8.97
N TYR A 117 -2.64 7.86 -7.99
CA TYR A 117 -1.92 6.60 -7.70
C TYR A 117 -1.56 6.47 -6.21
N ARG A 118 -1.23 5.22 -5.79
CA ARG A 118 -0.85 4.86 -4.41
C ARG A 118 0.49 4.13 -4.34
N ARG A 119 1.47 4.48 -5.15
CA ARG A 119 2.71 3.70 -5.32
C ARG A 119 3.96 4.31 -4.68
N GLY A 120 3.91 5.50 -4.15
CA GLY A 120 5.04 6.09 -3.45
C GLY A 120 5.21 5.52 -2.04
N ASN A 121 6.44 5.35 -1.56
CA ASN A 121 6.70 4.85 -0.20
C ASN A 121 6.21 5.81 0.90
N PHE A 122 6.12 7.08 0.60
CA PHE A 122 5.76 8.13 1.57
C PHE A 122 4.48 8.85 1.21
N ASN A 123 4.10 8.88 -0.06
CA ASN A 123 2.91 9.55 -0.54
C ASN A 123 2.42 9.00 -1.87
N GLY A 124 1.17 9.30 -2.21
CA GLY A 124 0.52 9.08 -3.48
C GLY A 124 -0.69 9.99 -3.60
N THR A 125 -1.05 10.41 -4.80
CA THR A 125 -2.14 11.37 -5.02
C THR A 125 -3.52 10.83 -4.65
N TRP A 126 -3.74 9.50 -4.73
CA TRP A 126 -4.94 8.89 -4.13
C TRP A 126 -4.98 9.05 -2.61
N ASP A 127 -3.82 8.93 -1.95
CA ASP A 127 -3.75 9.12 -0.49
C ASP A 127 -3.96 10.57 -0.11
N ASP A 128 -3.45 11.52 -0.88
CA ASP A 128 -3.69 12.95 -0.67
C ASP A 128 -5.19 13.28 -0.83
N LEU A 129 -5.88 12.69 -1.83
CA LEU A 129 -7.33 12.82 -1.99
C LEU A 129 -8.05 12.30 -0.74
N LEU A 130 -7.72 11.09 -0.28
CA LEU A 130 -8.34 10.49 0.90
C LEU A 130 -8.06 11.31 2.17
N CYS A 131 -6.84 11.82 2.33
CA CYS A 131 -6.48 12.69 3.45
C CYS A 131 -7.25 14.01 3.43
N ASN A 132 -7.41 14.64 2.26
CA ASN A 132 -8.19 15.86 2.12
C ASN A 132 -9.67 15.60 2.45
N ALA A 133 -10.23 14.51 1.93
CA ALA A 133 -11.59 14.10 2.25
C ALA A 133 -11.80 13.86 3.77
N LEU A 134 -10.84 13.21 4.42
CA LEU A 134 -10.88 13.00 5.88
C LEU A 134 -10.80 14.33 6.66
N ILE A 135 -9.94 15.25 6.25
CA ILE A 135 -9.83 16.56 6.92
C ILE A 135 -11.14 17.33 6.80
N ASP A 136 -11.68 17.42 5.59
CA ASP A 136 -12.86 18.25 5.31
C ASP A 136 -14.14 17.62 5.87
N GLU A 137 -14.39 16.32 5.60
CA GLU A 137 -15.65 15.66 5.99
C GLU A 137 -15.67 15.24 7.46
N ARG A 138 -14.51 15.10 8.09
CA ARG A 138 -14.42 14.76 9.52
C ARG A 138 -14.00 15.93 10.40
N GLU A 139 -13.84 17.14 9.84
CA GLU A 139 -13.43 18.35 10.57
C GLU A 139 -12.17 18.12 11.42
N ALA A 140 -11.11 17.58 10.80
CA ALA A 140 -9.87 17.23 11.48
C ALA A 140 -8.73 18.22 11.11
N ASP A 141 -7.73 18.29 11.98
CA ASP A 141 -6.50 19.05 11.74
C ASP A 141 -5.49 18.25 10.94
N ILE A 142 -5.49 16.93 11.18
CA ILE A 142 -4.55 15.96 10.62
C ILE A 142 -5.32 14.75 10.12
N ALA A 143 -4.92 14.23 8.97
CA ALA A 143 -5.41 12.95 8.47
C ALA A 143 -4.31 11.89 8.45
N LEU A 144 -4.67 10.64 8.74
CA LEU A 144 -3.82 9.47 8.63
C LEU A 144 -4.48 8.45 7.69
N SER A 145 -3.79 8.07 6.63
CA SER A 145 -4.21 7.01 5.70
C SER A 145 -3.16 5.90 5.68
N PRO A 146 -3.54 4.63 5.70
CA PRO A 146 -2.56 3.54 5.73
C PRO A 146 -1.74 3.49 4.45
N GLY A 147 -0.49 3.06 4.56
CA GLY A 147 0.45 2.92 3.46
C GLY A 147 0.17 1.71 2.58
N PHE A 148 -1.02 1.62 1.99
CA PHE A 148 -1.37 0.56 1.07
C PHE A 148 -0.83 0.81 -0.34
N ARG A 149 -0.56 -0.26 -1.11
CA ARG A 149 -0.01 -0.21 -2.47
C ARG A 149 -0.97 -0.72 -3.53
N TRP A 150 -2.23 -0.94 -3.19
CA TRP A 150 -3.25 -1.37 -4.15
C TRP A 150 -4.10 -0.21 -4.62
N GLY A 151 -4.99 -0.49 -5.52
CA GLY A 151 -5.89 0.46 -6.13
C GLY A 151 -5.56 0.73 -7.60
N PRO A 152 -6.45 1.38 -8.32
CA PRO A 152 -6.23 1.77 -9.71
C PRO A 152 -5.26 2.94 -9.81
N SER A 153 -4.59 3.07 -10.95
CA SER A 153 -4.01 4.33 -11.37
C SER A 153 -4.96 4.96 -12.38
N LEU A 154 -5.35 6.22 -12.16
CA LEU A 154 -6.14 7.00 -13.10
C LEU A 154 -5.25 8.06 -13.74
N LEU A 155 -5.41 8.24 -15.07
CA LEU A 155 -4.66 9.23 -15.82
C LEU A 155 -5.40 10.57 -15.85
N PRO A 156 -4.69 11.69 -16.13
CA PRO A 156 -5.32 13.01 -16.32
C PRO A 156 -6.47 12.97 -17.34
N GLY A 157 -7.58 13.55 -16.99
CA GLY A 157 -8.80 13.60 -17.82
C GLY A 157 -9.71 12.37 -17.71
N GLN A 158 -9.36 11.39 -16.87
CA GLN A 158 -10.23 10.23 -16.64
C GLN A 158 -11.31 10.53 -15.60
N ASP A 159 -12.45 9.87 -15.78
CA ASP A 159 -13.50 9.81 -14.78
C ASP A 159 -13.06 8.95 -13.59
N ILE A 160 -13.51 9.33 -12.41
CA ILE A 160 -13.38 8.55 -11.17
C ILE A 160 -14.71 7.83 -10.97
N THR A 161 -14.70 6.52 -11.14
CA THR A 161 -15.89 5.70 -10.91
C THR A 161 -15.96 5.24 -9.45
N ARG A 162 -17.15 4.82 -9.02
CA ARG A 162 -17.33 4.19 -7.70
C ARG A 162 -16.48 2.91 -7.58
N GLU A 163 -16.30 2.17 -8.67
CA GLU A 163 -15.42 1.00 -8.67
C GLU A 163 -13.96 1.37 -8.39
N ASP A 164 -13.46 2.46 -8.99
CA ASP A 164 -12.11 2.96 -8.72
C ASP A 164 -11.93 3.33 -7.25
N LEU A 165 -12.92 4.02 -6.69
CA LEU A 165 -12.93 4.36 -5.26
C LEU A 165 -12.94 3.11 -4.38
N PHE A 166 -13.77 2.11 -4.66
CA PHE A 166 -13.78 0.85 -3.93
C PHE A 166 -12.43 0.12 -4.06
N ASN A 167 -11.85 0.06 -5.25
CA ASN A 167 -10.54 -0.55 -5.46
C ASN A 167 -9.43 0.16 -4.67
N ALA A 168 -9.59 1.46 -4.39
CA ALA A 168 -8.64 2.23 -3.58
C ALA A 168 -8.88 2.08 -2.08
N THR A 169 -10.11 1.77 -1.63
CA THR A 169 -10.52 1.91 -0.21
C THR A 169 -11.16 0.66 0.40
N ALA A 170 -11.67 -0.29 -0.40
CA ALA A 170 -12.42 -1.43 0.14
C ALA A 170 -11.54 -2.37 0.96
N MET A 171 -11.88 -2.52 2.24
CA MET A 171 -11.23 -3.41 3.18
C MET A 171 -12.15 -3.77 4.35
N SER A 172 -11.68 -4.68 5.23
CA SER A 172 -12.46 -5.19 6.36
C SER A 172 -12.68 -4.20 7.50
N TYR A 173 -11.89 -3.12 7.55
CA TYR A 173 -11.93 -2.08 8.60
C TYR A 173 -12.08 -0.70 7.95
N PRO A 174 -13.28 -0.39 7.41
CA PRO A 174 -13.45 0.81 6.59
C PRO A 174 -13.72 2.08 7.39
N GLU A 175 -13.93 1.98 8.71
CA GLU A 175 -14.38 3.07 9.55
C GLU A 175 -13.41 4.25 9.50
N ALA A 176 -13.92 5.41 9.07
CA ALA A 176 -13.21 6.68 9.10
C ALA A 176 -13.41 7.32 10.49
N TYR A 177 -12.53 7.01 11.41
CA TYR A 177 -12.56 7.54 12.78
C TYR A 177 -12.17 9.03 12.85
N ARG A 178 -12.57 9.68 13.96
CA ARG A 178 -12.08 10.98 14.39
C ARG A 178 -11.82 10.92 15.88
N THR A 179 -10.61 11.30 16.30
CA THR A 179 -10.21 11.25 17.71
C THR A 179 -9.18 12.33 18.02
N GLU A 180 -8.99 12.62 19.30
CA GLU A 180 -7.89 13.45 19.78
C GLU A 180 -6.62 12.63 19.94
N MET A 181 -5.50 13.13 19.40
CA MET A 181 -4.17 12.55 19.60
C MET A 181 -3.19 13.64 20.01
N THR A 182 -2.33 13.33 20.99
CA THR A 182 -1.23 14.24 21.35
C THR A 182 -0.13 14.21 20.29
N GLY A 183 0.66 15.28 20.19
CA GLY A 183 1.81 15.30 19.27
C GLY A 183 2.84 14.22 19.59
N GLU A 184 3.00 13.87 20.87
CA GLU A 184 3.85 12.73 21.27
C GLU A 184 3.32 11.40 20.72
N PHE A 185 2.01 11.16 20.79
CA PHE A 185 1.41 9.94 20.28
C PHE A 185 1.51 9.85 18.74
N LEU A 186 1.33 10.96 18.03
CA LEU A 186 1.56 11.04 16.59
C LEU A 186 3.02 10.71 16.23
N HIS A 187 3.98 11.20 16.99
CA HIS A 187 5.39 10.87 16.82
C HIS A 187 5.64 9.38 17.02
N VAL A 188 5.07 8.78 18.06
CA VAL A 188 5.17 7.32 18.33
C VAL A 188 4.61 6.50 17.19
N ILE A 189 3.43 6.85 16.64
CA ILE A 189 2.84 6.17 15.48
C ILE A 189 3.78 6.21 14.28
N LEU A 190 4.33 7.39 13.95
CA LEU A 190 5.23 7.54 12.80
C LEU A 190 6.53 6.77 12.98
N GLU A 191 7.10 6.77 14.17
CA GLU A 191 8.33 6.01 14.49
C GLU A 191 8.11 4.50 14.45
N ASP A 192 6.97 4.02 14.93
CA ASP A 192 6.61 2.60 14.91
C ASP A 192 6.45 2.10 13.47
N VAL A 193 5.70 2.83 12.65
CA VAL A 193 5.55 2.50 11.22
C VAL A 193 6.90 2.59 10.49
N ALA A 194 7.72 3.60 10.80
CA ALA A 194 9.06 3.71 10.23
C ALA A 194 9.95 2.52 10.60
N ASP A 195 9.83 1.98 11.81
CA ASP A 195 10.61 0.80 12.22
C ASP A 195 10.15 -0.47 11.50
N ASN A 196 8.86 -0.61 11.21
CA ASN A 196 8.35 -1.70 10.39
C ASN A 196 8.91 -1.73 8.96
N LEU A 197 9.41 -0.59 8.45
CA LEU A 197 10.01 -0.48 7.11
C LEU A 197 11.53 -0.49 7.14
N PHE A 198 12.12 0.24 8.08
CA PHE A 198 13.54 0.59 8.06
C PHE A 198 14.35 -0.08 9.19
N ASN A 199 13.79 -1.06 9.89
CA ASN A 199 14.56 -1.84 10.84
C ASN A 199 15.69 -2.56 10.10
N PRO A 200 16.94 -2.50 10.58
CA PRO A 200 18.08 -3.16 9.93
C PRO A 200 17.98 -4.69 9.95
N ASP A 201 17.17 -5.26 10.82
CA ASP A 201 16.85 -6.68 10.84
C ASP A 201 15.52 -6.95 10.12
N PRO A 202 15.52 -7.60 8.94
CA PRO A 202 14.30 -7.92 8.19
C PRO A 202 13.23 -8.67 8.98
N TYR A 203 13.59 -9.44 10.03
CA TYR A 203 12.62 -10.14 10.85
C TYR A 203 11.72 -9.23 11.71
N TYR A 204 12.09 -7.97 11.87
CA TYR A 204 11.27 -6.94 12.51
C TYR A 204 10.52 -6.05 11.51
N GLN A 205 10.77 -6.23 10.21
CA GLN A 205 10.03 -5.55 9.17
C GLN A 205 8.71 -6.28 8.91
N GLN A 206 7.60 -5.54 8.95
CA GLN A 206 6.29 -6.08 8.62
C GLN A 206 5.86 -5.75 7.18
N GLY A 207 6.68 -4.99 6.46
CA GLY A 207 6.40 -4.52 5.11
C GLY A 207 5.39 -3.37 5.07
N GLY A 208 4.89 -3.06 3.89
CA GLY A 208 4.02 -1.92 3.64
C GLY A 208 4.80 -0.67 3.24
N ASP A 209 4.17 0.48 3.39
CA ASP A 209 4.76 1.82 3.21
C ASP A 209 4.49 2.66 4.45
N MET A 210 5.10 3.86 4.51
CA MET A 210 4.79 4.82 5.57
C MET A 210 3.31 5.17 5.58
N VAL A 211 2.77 5.39 6.78
CA VAL A 211 1.43 6.00 6.90
C VAL A 211 1.43 7.34 6.18
N ARG A 212 0.40 7.58 5.38
CA ARG A 212 0.21 8.84 4.66
C ARG A 212 -0.36 9.87 5.60
N VAL A 213 0.12 11.08 5.51
CA VAL A 213 -0.31 12.18 6.37
C VAL A 213 -0.92 13.31 5.54
N GLY A 214 -2.07 13.80 5.96
CA GLY A 214 -2.68 15.03 5.48
C GLY A 214 -2.66 16.09 6.57
N GLY A 215 -2.60 17.37 6.19
CA GLY A 215 -2.56 18.49 7.15
C GLY A 215 -1.29 18.61 7.98
N MET A 216 -0.37 17.68 7.85
CA MET A 216 0.89 17.63 8.59
C MET A 216 2.06 17.30 7.65
N GLY A 217 3.24 17.83 7.96
CA GLY A 217 4.53 17.46 7.37
C GLY A 217 5.53 17.07 8.43
N TYR A 218 6.60 16.37 8.04
CA TYR A 218 7.70 15.97 8.92
C TYR A 218 8.99 15.67 8.14
N SER A 219 10.11 15.60 8.86
CA SER A 219 11.37 15.08 8.33
C SER A 219 11.61 13.67 8.86
N ILE A 220 12.12 12.77 8.01
CA ILE A 220 12.53 11.42 8.40
C ILE A 220 13.96 11.14 7.93
N ASP A 221 14.77 10.60 8.83
CA ASP A 221 16.07 10.01 8.51
C ASP A 221 16.00 8.51 8.76
N VAL A 222 15.91 7.75 7.66
CA VAL A 222 15.64 6.30 7.71
C VAL A 222 16.78 5.49 8.33
N LEU A 223 18.01 6.05 8.38
CA LEU A 223 19.18 5.37 8.95
C LEU A 223 19.29 5.52 10.47
N LYS A 224 18.52 6.40 11.07
CA LYS A 224 18.53 6.58 12.52
C LYS A 224 17.82 5.41 13.23
N PRO A 225 18.14 5.20 14.51
CA PRO A 225 17.40 4.21 15.32
C PRO A 225 15.95 4.66 15.55
N GLN A 226 15.07 3.68 15.81
CA GLN A 226 13.68 3.93 16.21
C GLN A 226 13.60 4.95 17.37
N GLY A 227 12.63 5.84 17.30
CA GLY A 227 12.43 6.95 18.24
C GLY A 227 13.25 8.20 17.93
N SER A 228 14.09 8.18 16.88
CA SER A 228 14.93 9.30 16.47
C SER A 228 14.88 9.58 14.97
N ARG A 229 14.05 8.84 14.21
CA ARG A 229 13.92 9.02 12.76
C ARG A 229 13.08 10.23 12.40
N ILE A 230 12.01 10.48 13.15
CA ILE A 230 11.00 11.51 12.84
C ILE A 230 11.34 12.80 13.57
N THR A 231 11.41 13.90 12.83
CA THR A 231 11.67 15.26 13.35
C THR A 231 10.81 16.29 12.63
N ASP A 232 10.83 17.53 13.12
CA ASP A 232 10.23 18.71 12.49
C ASP A 232 8.75 18.56 12.09
N MET A 233 7.98 17.81 12.86
CA MET A 233 6.54 17.69 12.65
C MET A 233 5.89 19.07 12.69
N THR A 234 5.11 19.41 11.65
CA THR A 234 4.55 20.74 11.43
C THR A 234 3.12 20.66 10.94
N ILE A 235 2.20 21.45 11.47
CA ILE A 235 0.84 21.61 10.98
C ILE A 235 0.87 22.49 9.73
N LEU A 236 0.44 21.97 8.59
CA LEU A 236 0.56 22.68 7.31
C LEU A 236 -0.32 23.94 7.24
N LYS A 237 -1.49 23.91 7.85
CA LYS A 237 -2.43 25.04 7.86
C LYS A 237 -1.88 26.29 8.57
N THR A 238 -1.11 26.11 9.66
CA THR A 238 -0.61 27.21 10.48
C THR A 238 0.89 27.43 10.36
N GLY A 239 1.64 26.44 9.88
CA GLY A 239 3.10 26.42 9.88
C GLY A 239 3.72 26.21 11.28
N GLU A 240 2.91 25.96 12.30
CA GLU A 240 3.36 25.74 13.66
C GLU A 240 3.94 24.33 13.86
N LYS A 241 4.94 24.20 14.71
CA LYS A 241 5.46 22.90 15.11
C LYS A 241 4.43 22.14 15.92
N VAL A 242 4.38 20.82 15.71
CA VAL A 242 3.58 19.93 16.55
C VAL A 242 4.22 19.86 17.94
N GLU A 243 3.43 20.20 18.95
CA GLU A 243 3.85 20.17 20.35
C GLU A 243 3.48 18.84 21.00
N ALA A 244 4.42 18.19 21.67
CA ALA A 244 4.25 16.84 22.23
C ALA A 244 3.00 16.71 23.12
N ASN A 245 2.73 17.69 23.97
CA ASN A 245 1.63 17.64 24.95
C ASN A 245 0.32 18.28 24.46
N LYS A 246 0.29 18.83 23.24
CA LYS A 246 -0.91 19.42 22.65
C LYS A 246 -1.72 18.36 21.95
N SER A 247 -3.05 18.37 22.12
CA SER A 247 -3.98 17.52 21.38
C SER A 247 -4.38 18.16 20.07
N TYR A 248 -4.51 17.32 19.05
CA TYR A 248 -4.95 17.64 17.69
C TYR A 248 -6.12 16.75 17.30
N GLN A 249 -7.07 17.28 16.53
CA GLN A 249 -8.14 16.48 15.96
C GLN A 249 -7.58 15.67 14.79
N VAL A 250 -7.58 14.36 14.91
CA VAL A 250 -7.02 13.43 13.91
C VAL A 250 -8.14 12.58 13.34
N ALA A 251 -8.24 12.55 12.02
CA ALA A 251 -9.08 11.61 11.31
C ALA A 251 -8.21 10.55 10.63
N GLY A 252 -8.70 9.33 10.58
CA GLY A 252 -7.99 8.25 9.88
C GLY A 252 -8.95 7.10 9.59
N TRP A 253 -8.44 6.06 8.93
CA TRP A 253 -9.21 4.88 8.58
C TRP A 253 -8.35 3.62 8.60
N ALA A 254 -8.97 2.45 8.41
CA ALA A 254 -8.29 1.16 8.45
C ALA A 254 -7.66 0.83 9.81
N SER A 255 -8.30 1.27 10.90
CA SER A 255 -7.88 0.92 12.25
C SER A 255 -8.31 -0.51 12.59
N VAL A 256 -7.38 -1.30 13.10
CA VAL A 256 -7.65 -2.64 13.65
C VAL A 256 -8.07 -2.61 15.12
N ASN A 257 -8.16 -1.43 15.73
CA ASN A 257 -8.58 -1.29 17.11
C ASN A 257 -10.07 -1.65 17.25
N GLU A 258 -10.38 -2.43 18.26
CA GLU A 258 -11.76 -2.75 18.60
C GLU A 258 -12.54 -1.47 18.95
N ASN A 259 -13.82 -1.45 18.54
CA ASN A 259 -14.74 -0.32 18.76
C ASN A 259 -14.35 0.97 18.01
N THR A 260 -13.59 0.89 16.92
CA THR A 260 -13.43 2.04 16.03
C THR A 260 -14.77 2.35 15.36
N GLU A 261 -15.27 3.58 15.52
CA GLU A 261 -16.55 4.02 14.95
C GLU A 261 -16.35 5.14 13.93
N GLY A 262 -17.18 5.14 12.90
CA GLY A 262 -17.20 6.17 11.86
C GLY A 262 -17.92 5.69 10.60
N PRO A 263 -18.22 6.61 9.66
CA PRO A 263 -18.68 6.23 8.34
C PRO A 263 -17.58 5.44 7.60
N ALA A 264 -17.97 4.65 6.61
CA ALA A 264 -16.99 3.99 5.78
C ALA A 264 -16.16 5.01 4.99
N ILE A 265 -14.86 4.76 4.83
CA ILE A 265 -13.95 5.69 4.11
C ILE A 265 -14.40 5.98 2.69
N TRP A 266 -15.00 5.01 2.00
CA TRP A 266 -15.53 5.23 0.65
C TRP A 266 -16.74 6.18 0.65
N ASP A 267 -17.57 6.20 1.69
CA ASP A 267 -18.68 7.16 1.80
C ASP A 267 -18.16 8.58 2.06
N VAL A 268 -17.12 8.71 2.90
CA VAL A 268 -16.43 9.98 3.15
C VAL A 268 -15.79 10.53 1.87
N ALA A 269 -15.04 9.71 1.17
CA ALA A 269 -14.35 10.11 -0.05
C ALA A 269 -15.33 10.39 -1.19
N GLU A 270 -16.40 9.58 -1.35
CA GLU A 270 -17.45 9.83 -2.33
C GLU A 270 -18.14 11.18 -2.10
N SER A 271 -18.52 11.47 -0.84
CA SER A 271 -19.12 12.75 -0.47
C SER A 271 -18.21 13.92 -0.88
N TRP A 272 -16.93 13.80 -0.59
CA TRP A 272 -15.94 14.83 -0.92
C TRP A 272 -15.74 14.98 -2.43
N ILE A 273 -15.55 13.87 -3.18
CA ILE A 273 -15.38 13.88 -4.64
C ILE A 273 -16.57 14.54 -5.33
N LYS A 274 -17.80 14.15 -4.95
CA LYS A 274 -19.03 14.72 -5.53
C LYS A 274 -19.20 16.22 -5.29
N LYS A 275 -18.67 16.75 -4.20
CA LYS A 275 -18.69 18.20 -3.92
C LYS A 275 -17.70 18.97 -4.78
N GLN A 276 -16.57 18.34 -5.13
CA GLN A 276 -15.55 18.97 -5.98
C GLN A 276 -15.88 18.85 -7.46
N GLU A 277 -16.58 17.76 -7.88
CA GLU A 277 -16.86 17.39 -9.28
C GLU A 277 -15.60 17.17 -10.12
N PHE A 278 -14.61 18.04 -9.97
CA PHE A 278 -13.32 18.00 -10.66
C PHE A 278 -12.17 18.02 -9.64
N ILE A 279 -11.35 17.00 -9.67
CA ILE A 279 -10.30 16.77 -8.68
C ILE A 279 -8.97 17.28 -9.20
N SER A 280 -8.44 18.28 -8.49
CA SER A 280 -7.09 18.81 -8.64
C SER A 280 -6.43 18.79 -7.25
N ILE A 281 -5.43 17.94 -7.07
CA ILE A 281 -4.77 17.72 -5.77
C ILE A 281 -3.40 18.37 -5.76
N ASP A 282 -3.14 19.21 -4.77
CA ASP A 282 -1.76 19.61 -4.43
C ASP A 282 -1.09 18.49 -3.63
N PRO A 283 -0.12 17.75 -4.22
CA PRO A 283 0.53 16.63 -3.51
C PRO A 283 1.22 17.10 -2.24
N ASN A 284 1.06 16.36 -1.15
CA ASN A 284 1.78 16.66 0.08
C ASN A 284 3.29 16.41 -0.08
N THR A 285 4.04 17.48 -0.35
CA THR A 285 5.49 17.47 -0.48
C THR A 285 6.21 17.81 0.83
N SER A 286 5.49 17.85 1.95
CA SER A 286 6.01 18.28 3.26
C SER A 286 6.66 17.15 4.06
N VAL A 287 6.65 15.92 3.55
CA VAL A 287 7.46 14.83 4.07
C VAL A 287 8.85 14.91 3.44
N LYS A 288 9.87 15.12 4.27
CA LYS A 288 11.28 15.26 3.84
C LYS A 288 12.05 14.02 4.23
N VAL A 289 12.58 13.29 3.24
CA VAL A 289 13.25 12.00 3.45
C VAL A 289 14.75 12.17 3.27
N SER A 290 15.52 11.58 4.18
CA SER A 290 17.00 11.50 4.13
C SER A 290 17.48 10.11 4.51
N GLY A 291 18.72 9.78 4.17
CA GLY A 291 19.32 8.48 4.46
C GLY A 291 19.00 7.38 3.42
N ILE A 292 18.42 7.74 2.25
CA ILE A 292 18.16 6.81 1.15
C ILE A 292 19.35 6.79 0.19
#